data_847be19fdd287c74530c5d11fe29a161
#
_entry.id   847be19fdd287c74530c5d11fe29a161
#
_cell.length_a   1.000
_cell.length_b   1.000
_cell.length_c   1.000
_cell.angle_alpha   90.00
_cell.angle_beta   90.00
_cell.angle_gamma   90.00
#
_symmetry.space_group_name_H-M   'P 1'
#
loop_
_entity.id
_entity.type
_entity.pdbx_description
1 polymer ?
#
loop_
_entity_poly.entity_id
_entity_poly.type
_entity_poly.pdbx_seq_one_letter_code
_entity_poly.pdbx_strand_id
1 'polypeptide(L)'
;GDVYKRQVLWELFGQVKEGKVDERLFQTALNIKSVGKGKLSIVLFYVNPEKYVPLDSNTSSYLRSKKLSYTYNSFASYSELSEKIVKTLGKHPWEISYEAYNYTPERDSSNIGSIKILLEKLEDELEDNMDYHIFYRGQSDKSFGLIPSIYREKLLIQNENRIFRDIIAQSPADFKGCTSTFEKLVKMQHYSLPTRLLDITTNPLVALYFACENDAVDGKLFRFEVQTSDIKYFDSDAVSVVSNIAKRPIDFSIEGLRELDRNDFNSEEE
;
A
#
# COMPACT_ATOMS: atom_id res chain seq x y z
N GLY A 1 1.15 -25.95 -11.54
CA GLY A 1 1.14 -24.53 -11.31
C GLY A 1 1.88 -24.10 -10.04
N ASP A 2 1.29 -24.21 -8.86
CA ASP A 2 1.88 -23.62 -7.64
C ASP A 2 3.08 -24.39 -7.08
N VAL A 3 3.12 -25.70 -7.26
CA VAL A 3 4.25 -26.54 -6.85
C VAL A 3 5.52 -26.17 -7.61
N TYR A 4 5.42 -25.99 -8.93
CA TYR A 4 6.54 -25.57 -9.76
C TYR A 4 7.09 -24.21 -9.35
N LYS A 5 6.23 -23.23 -9.06
CA LYS A 5 6.64 -21.90 -8.63
C LYS A 5 7.40 -21.94 -7.31
N ARG A 6 6.92 -22.74 -6.36
CA ARG A 6 7.59 -22.92 -5.06
C ARG A 6 8.96 -23.59 -5.26
N GLN A 7 9.07 -24.59 -6.10
CA GLN A 7 10.33 -25.28 -6.39
C GLN A 7 11.38 -24.31 -6.96
N VAL A 8 11.01 -23.49 -7.96
CA VAL A 8 11.88 -22.45 -8.56
C VAL A 8 12.39 -21.49 -7.49
N LEU A 9 11.51 -21.00 -6.61
CA LEU A 9 11.91 -20.08 -5.56
C LEU A 9 12.81 -20.72 -4.52
N TRP A 10 12.53 -21.94 -4.08
CA TRP A 10 13.35 -22.68 -3.12
C TRP A 10 14.75 -22.96 -3.67
N GLU A 11 14.85 -23.38 -4.92
CA GLU A 11 16.13 -23.61 -5.58
C GLU A 11 16.94 -22.32 -5.69
N LEU A 12 16.29 -21.22 -6.11
CA LEU A 12 16.94 -19.91 -6.16
C LEU A 12 17.48 -19.50 -4.79
N PHE A 13 16.68 -19.64 -3.73
CA PHE A 13 17.11 -19.26 -2.37
C PHE A 13 18.27 -20.12 -1.88
N GLY A 14 18.31 -21.40 -2.21
CA GLY A 14 19.45 -22.27 -1.97
C GLY A 14 20.72 -21.75 -2.64
N GLN A 15 20.64 -21.44 -3.93
CA GLN A 15 21.76 -20.90 -4.71
C GLN A 15 22.24 -19.54 -4.19
N VAL A 16 21.32 -18.65 -3.76
CA VAL A 16 21.65 -17.35 -3.16
C VAL A 16 22.42 -17.54 -1.85
N LYS A 17 22.01 -18.50 -1.01
CA LYS A 17 22.69 -18.84 0.24
C LYS A 17 24.10 -19.37 0.00
N GLU A 18 24.30 -20.15 -1.05
CA GLU A 18 25.59 -20.70 -1.45
C GLU A 18 26.47 -19.69 -2.23
N GLY A 19 25.92 -18.53 -2.61
CA GLY A 19 26.60 -17.49 -3.37
C GLY A 19 26.84 -17.82 -4.85
N LYS A 20 26.15 -18.82 -5.38
CA LYS A 20 26.23 -19.24 -6.80
C LYS A 20 24.84 -19.28 -7.42
N VAL A 21 24.47 -18.18 -8.06
CA VAL A 21 23.12 -18.03 -8.64
C VAL A 21 23.15 -18.20 -10.15
N ASP A 22 22.32 -19.13 -10.64
CA ASP A 22 22.06 -19.27 -12.06
C ASP A 22 21.12 -18.16 -12.54
N GLU A 23 21.60 -17.34 -13.47
CA GLU A 23 20.85 -16.22 -14.03
C GLU A 23 19.53 -16.66 -14.69
N ARG A 24 19.49 -17.82 -15.32
CA ARG A 24 18.26 -18.36 -15.94
C ARG A 24 17.19 -18.66 -14.89
N LEU A 25 17.62 -19.22 -13.76
CA LEU A 25 16.73 -19.50 -12.64
C LEU A 25 16.21 -18.20 -12.03
N PHE A 26 17.07 -17.20 -11.89
CA PHE A 26 16.69 -15.88 -11.41
C PHE A 26 15.65 -15.21 -12.32
N GLN A 27 15.85 -15.23 -13.64
CA GLN A 27 14.89 -14.69 -14.61
C GLN A 27 13.56 -15.45 -14.57
N THR A 28 13.61 -16.78 -14.38
CA THR A 28 12.41 -17.59 -14.22
C THR A 28 11.63 -17.16 -12.98
N ALA A 29 12.31 -16.91 -11.86
CA ALA A 29 11.68 -16.43 -10.63
C ALA A 29 11.07 -15.03 -10.77
N LEU A 30 11.75 -14.10 -11.46
CA LEU A 30 11.23 -12.76 -11.76
C LEU A 30 9.93 -12.79 -12.58
N ASN A 31 9.82 -13.77 -13.50
CA ASN A 31 8.67 -13.91 -14.38
C ASN A 31 7.50 -14.68 -13.73
N ILE A 32 7.65 -15.15 -12.49
CA ILE A 32 6.53 -15.75 -11.76
C ILE A 32 5.49 -14.66 -11.47
N LYS A 33 4.26 -14.90 -11.94
CA LYS A 33 3.13 -14.00 -11.68
C LYS A 33 3.01 -13.73 -10.16
N SER A 34 2.93 -12.47 -9.79
CA SER A 34 2.83 -11.97 -8.41
C SER A 34 4.14 -11.96 -7.59
N VAL A 35 5.29 -12.32 -8.14
CA VAL A 35 6.59 -12.16 -7.47
C VAL A 35 7.14 -10.77 -7.73
N GLY A 36 7.50 -10.45 -8.95
CA GLY A 36 8.06 -9.14 -9.31
C GLY A 36 9.38 -8.78 -8.62
N LYS A 37 10.01 -7.70 -9.07
CA LYS A 37 11.32 -7.27 -8.58
C LYS A 37 11.32 -6.93 -7.08
N GLY A 38 10.33 -6.16 -6.61
CA GLY A 38 10.23 -5.75 -5.22
C GLY A 38 10.12 -6.93 -4.25
N LYS A 39 9.18 -7.84 -4.49
CA LYS A 39 8.99 -9.02 -3.62
C LYS A 39 10.19 -9.96 -3.67
N LEU A 40 10.78 -10.17 -4.84
CA LEU A 40 11.97 -11.01 -4.97
C LEU A 40 13.14 -10.43 -4.17
N SER A 41 13.39 -9.12 -4.27
CA SER A 41 14.47 -8.48 -3.52
C SER A 41 14.26 -8.55 -2.00
N ILE A 42 13.01 -8.44 -1.51
CA ILE A 42 12.69 -8.63 -0.09
C ILE A 42 13.09 -10.03 0.38
N VAL A 43 12.74 -11.06 -0.40
CA VAL A 43 13.08 -12.44 -0.01
C VAL A 43 14.59 -12.66 -0.07
N LEU A 44 15.30 -12.14 -1.07
CA LEU A 44 16.76 -12.20 -1.16
C LEU A 44 17.45 -11.52 0.03
N PHE A 45 16.89 -10.39 0.48
CA PHE A 45 17.30 -9.74 1.71
C PHE A 45 17.16 -10.66 2.94
N TYR A 46 16.02 -11.33 3.10
CA TYR A 46 15.83 -12.27 4.21
C TYR A 46 16.76 -13.49 4.14
N VAL A 47 17.18 -13.90 2.94
CA VAL A 47 18.17 -14.99 2.76
C VAL A 47 19.58 -14.54 3.20
N ASN A 48 19.96 -13.30 2.90
CA ASN A 48 21.23 -12.72 3.30
C ASN A 48 21.11 -11.21 3.56
N PRO A 49 20.72 -10.82 4.79
CA PRO A 49 20.48 -9.43 5.17
C PRO A 49 21.74 -8.59 5.30
N GLU A 50 22.91 -9.21 5.30
CA GLU A 50 24.20 -8.52 5.32
C GLU A 50 24.65 -8.09 3.91
N LYS A 51 24.09 -8.71 2.87
CA LYS A 51 24.55 -8.49 1.50
C LYS A 51 23.53 -7.79 0.61
N TYR A 52 22.26 -8.15 0.69
CA TYR A 52 21.24 -7.72 -0.26
C TYR A 52 20.32 -6.65 0.31
N VAL A 53 20.05 -5.61 -0.45
CA VAL A 53 19.12 -4.52 -0.09
C VAL A 53 17.72 -4.87 -0.59
N PRO A 54 16.67 -4.84 0.26
CA PRO A 54 15.31 -5.01 -0.22
C PRO A 54 14.93 -3.77 -1.03
N LEU A 55 14.37 -3.96 -2.22
CA LEU A 55 13.98 -2.87 -3.13
C LEU A 55 12.44 -2.83 -3.23
N ASP A 56 11.80 -2.77 -2.08
CA ASP A 56 10.36 -2.54 -1.96
C ASP A 56 10.00 -1.07 -2.16
N SER A 57 8.73 -0.72 -2.04
CA SER A 57 8.25 0.65 -2.23
C SER A 57 8.88 1.65 -1.26
N ASN A 58 9.06 1.26 0.02
CA ASN A 58 9.64 2.14 1.03
C ASN A 58 11.12 2.39 0.74
N THR A 59 11.87 1.33 0.49
CA THR A 59 13.30 1.42 0.18
C THR A 59 13.53 2.15 -1.15
N SER A 60 12.72 1.91 -2.16
CA SER A 60 12.80 2.63 -3.44
C SER A 60 12.57 4.13 -3.26
N SER A 61 11.58 4.52 -2.47
CA SER A 61 11.31 5.94 -2.14
C SER A 61 12.45 6.57 -1.36
N TYR A 62 13.00 5.86 -0.37
CA TYR A 62 14.17 6.31 0.39
C TYR A 62 15.40 6.49 -0.50
N LEU A 63 15.70 5.54 -1.39
CA LEU A 63 16.84 5.62 -2.30
C LEU A 63 16.67 6.74 -3.32
N ARG A 64 15.45 6.97 -3.82
CA ARG A 64 15.14 8.10 -4.70
C ARG A 64 15.45 9.44 -4.01
N SER A 65 15.09 9.61 -2.74
CA SER A 65 15.42 10.83 -1.97
C SER A 65 16.94 11.06 -1.84
N LYS A 66 17.72 9.97 -1.87
CA LYS A 66 19.19 10.01 -1.87
C LYS A 66 19.79 10.10 -3.28
N LYS A 67 18.96 10.23 -4.33
CA LYS A 67 19.36 10.24 -5.75
C LYS A 67 20.13 8.98 -6.17
N LEU A 68 19.77 7.83 -5.59
CA LEU A 68 20.37 6.54 -5.88
C LEU A 68 19.45 5.71 -6.78
N SER A 69 20.05 4.94 -7.71
CA SER A 69 19.31 3.96 -8.50
C SER A 69 18.77 2.84 -7.62
N TYR A 70 17.61 2.31 -7.98
CA TYR A 70 16.94 1.19 -7.30
C TYR A 70 16.36 0.16 -8.30
N THR A 71 16.78 0.22 -9.56
CA THR A 71 16.30 -0.68 -10.61
C THR A 71 17.36 -1.70 -11.01
N TYR A 72 16.93 -2.91 -11.29
CA TYR A 72 17.78 -4.01 -11.78
C TYR A 72 17.00 -4.91 -12.74
N ASN A 73 17.71 -5.72 -13.53
CA ASN A 73 17.09 -6.65 -14.50
C ASN A 73 17.79 -8.03 -14.57
N SER A 74 18.84 -8.23 -13.77
CA SER A 74 19.53 -9.50 -13.63
C SER A 74 20.00 -9.67 -12.18
N PHE A 75 20.36 -10.90 -11.76
CA PHE A 75 20.93 -11.11 -10.45
C PHE A 75 22.26 -10.39 -10.28
N ALA A 76 23.11 -10.40 -11.31
CA ALA A 76 24.38 -9.68 -11.31
C ALA A 76 24.15 -8.19 -11.08
N SER A 77 23.24 -7.55 -11.83
CA SER A 77 22.93 -6.13 -11.66
C SER A 77 22.27 -5.81 -10.29
N TYR A 78 21.51 -6.73 -9.72
CA TYR A 78 20.96 -6.58 -8.37
C TYR A 78 22.06 -6.66 -7.29
N SER A 79 22.99 -7.60 -7.41
CA SER A 79 24.11 -7.73 -6.48
C SER A 79 25.01 -6.49 -6.50
N GLU A 80 25.41 -6.04 -7.69
CA GLU A 80 26.22 -4.83 -7.87
C GLU A 80 25.49 -3.58 -7.33
N LEU A 81 24.19 -3.49 -7.59
CA LEU A 81 23.38 -2.39 -7.10
C LEU A 81 23.32 -2.38 -5.56
N SER A 82 23.11 -3.53 -4.94
CA SER A 82 23.12 -3.67 -3.48
C SER A 82 24.44 -3.24 -2.87
N GLU A 83 25.57 -3.71 -3.43
CA GLU A 83 26.92 -3.32 -3.00
C GLU A 83 27.14 -1.81 -3.15
N LYS A 84 26.72 -1.24 -4.27
CA LYS A 84 26.83 0.20 -4.54
C LYS A 84 26.03 1.02 -3.52
N ILE A 85 24.80 0.61 -3.22
CA ILE A 85 23.94 1.28 -2.24
C ILE A 85 24.58 1.23 -0.85
N VAL A 86 25.00 0.06 -0.40
CA VAL A 86 25.68 -0.17 0.89
C VAL A 86 26.92 0.71 1.00
N LYS A 87 27.78 0.69 -0.02
CA LYS A 87 29.01 1.49 -0.06
C LYS A 87 28.73 3.00 -0.05
N THR A 88 27.73 3.45 -0.80
CA THR A 88 27.40 4.89 -0.89
C THR A 88 26.79 5.43 0.39
N LEU A 89 25.94 4.65 1.05
CA LEU A 89 25.29 5.06 2.29
C LEU A 89 26.15 4.76 3.54
N GLY A 90 27.18 3.90 3.43
CA GLY A 90 28.02 3.47 4.55
C GLY A 90 27.24 2.69 5.62
N LYS A 91 26.20 1.96 5.22
CA LYS A 91 25.25 1.27 6.11
C LYS A 91 25.01 -0.16 5.66
N HIS A 92 24.69 -1.03 6.61
CA HIS A 92 24.25 -2.38 6.29
C HIS A 92 22.86 -2.41 5.62
N PRO A 93 22.56 -3.43 4.81
CA PRO A 93 21.24 -3.52 4.15
C PRO A 93 20.05 -3.48 5.12
N TRP A 94 20.17 -4.06 6.29
CA TRP A 94 19.11 -4.05 7.31
C TRP A 94 18.93 -2.66 7.94
N GLU A 95 19.99 -1.85 8.10
CA GLU A 95 19.89 -0.45 8.55
C GLU A 95 19.18 0.39 7.49
N ILE A 96 19.54 0.17 6.21
CA ILE A 96 18.90 0.84 5.08
C ILE A 96 17.39 0.50 5.03
N SER A 97 17.05 -0.78 5.23
CA SER A 97 15.67 -1.23 5.29
C SER A 97 14.88 -0.58 6.45
N TYR A 98 15.51 -0.52 7.63
CA TYR A 98 14.91 0.10 8.80
C TYR A 98 14.70 1.62 8.62
N GLU A 99 15.70 2.32 8.10
CA GLU A 99 15.57 3.74 7.80
C GLU A 99 14.52 4.01 6.72
N ALA A 100 14.47 3.16 5.69
CA ALA A 100 13.47 3.26 4.64
C ALA A 100 12.05 3.03 5.16
N TYR A 101 11.88 2.11 6.11
CA TYR A 101 10.59 1.89 6.77
C TYR A 101 10.14 3.11 7.57
N ASN A 102 11.06 3.77 8.27
CA ASN A 102 10.77 4.98 9.05
C ASN A 102 10.86 6.25 8.20
N TYR A 103 11.29 6.12 6.93
CA TYR A 103 11.39 7.25 6.03
C TYR A 103 9.98 7.72 5.64
N THR A 104 9.62 8.85 6.20
CA THR A 104 8.52 9.64 5.66
C THR A 104 9.15 10.57 4.64
N PRO A 105 8.84 10.44 3.33
CA PRO A 105 9.33 11.42 2.37
C PRO A 105 8.96 12.81 2.89
N GLU A 106 9.96 13.62 3.24
CA GLU A 106 9.76 15.06 3.24
C GLU A 106 9.45 15.40 1.79
N ARG A 107 8.18 15.31 1.45
CA ARG A 107 7.70 15.82 0.18
C ARG A 107 8.02 17.29 0.23
N ASP A 108 8.79 17.73 -0.74
CA ASP A 108 9.05 19.14 -0.96
C ASP A 108 7.71 19.86 -0.84
N SER A 109 7.47 20.47 0.32
CA SER A 109 6.27 21.22 0.64
C SER A 109 6.33 22.58 -0.05
N SER A 110 6.71 22.53 -1.34
CA SER A 110 6.66 23.72 -2.16
C SER A 110 5.21 24.13 -2.28
N ASN A 111 4.91 25.32 -1.77
CA ASN A 111 3.59 25.91 -1.86
C ASN A 111 3.10 25.89 -3.30
N ILE A 112 1.94 25.29 -3.51
CA ILE A 112 1.23 25.32 -4.79
C ILE A 112 0.37 26.58 -4.77
N GLY A 113 0.95 27.71 -5.20
CA GLY A 113 0.26 29.00 -5.22
C GLY A 113 -0.61 29.21 -6.46
N SER A 114 -0.60 28.31 -7.43
CA SER A 114 -1.42 28.38 -8.64
C SER A 114 -1.59 27.02 -9.32
N ILE A 115 -2.64 26.90 -10.13
CA ILE A 115 -2.86 25.73 -10.99
C ILE A 115 -1.65 25.49 -11.92
N LYS A 116 -1.04 26.56 -12.44
CA LYS A 116 0.14 26.47 -13.30
C LYS A 116 1.29 25.75 -12.59
N ILE A 117 1.61 26.13 -11.36
CA ILE A 117 2.67 25.52 -10.56
C ILE A 117 2.35 24.03 -10.29
N LEU A 118 1.07 23.69 -10.03
CA LEU A 118 0.67 22.31 -9.88
C LEU A 118 0.94 21.50 -11.17
N LEU A 119 0.53 22.02 -12.32
CA LEU A 119 0.70 21.32 -13.60
C LEU A 119 2.17 21.14 -13.95
N GLU A 120 3.00 22.18 -13.79
CA GLU A 120 4.46 22.09 -13.99
C GLU A 120 5.09 20.98 -13.11
N LYS A 121 4.70 20.90 -11.84
CA LYS A 121 5.19 19.84 -10.94
C LYS A 121 4.73 18.44 -11.35
N LEU A 122 3.49 18.32 -11.83
CA LEU A 122 2.96 17.04 -12.30
C LEU A 122 3.66 16.59 -13.59
N GLU A 123 4.00 17.52 -14.50
CA GLU A 123 4.73 17.22 -15.73
C GLU A 123 6.16 16.75 -15.44
N ASP A 124 6.87 17.38 -14.50
CA ASP A 124 8.22 16.99 -14.08
C ASP A 124 8.25 15.60 -13.42
N GLU A 125 7.11 15.13 -12.88
CA GLU A 125 6.98 13.86 -12.18
C GLU A 125 6.41 12.71 -13.05
N LEU A 126 6.06 12.98 -14.31
CA LEU A 126 5.59 11.97 -15.27
C LEU A 126 6.77 11.10 -15.75
N GLU A 127 7.26 10.22 -14.90
CA GLU A 127 7.96 9.03 -15.37
C GLU A 127 6.92 7.98 -15.82
N ASP A 128 6.99 7.59 -17.08
CA ASP A 128 6.18 6.51 -17.68
C ASP A 128 6.55 5.15 -17.04
N ASN A 129 6.17 4.96 -15.81
CA ASN A 129 6.35 3.70 -15.13
C ASN A 129 5.00 2.95 -15.11
N MET A 130 4.83 2.03 -16.05
CA MET A 130 3.59 1.25 -16.23
C MET A 130 3.19 0.39 -15.02
N ASP A 131 4.04 0.28 -14.02
CA ASP A 131 3.80 -0.55 -12.83
C ASP A 131 3.09 0.19 -11.69
N TYR A 132 2.85 1.51 -11.82
CA TYR A 132 2.25 2.34 -10.77
C TYR A 132 1.06 3.15 -11.28
N HIS A 133 0.06 3.29 -10.41
CA HIS A 133 -1.02 4.26 -10.58
C HIS A 133 -0.87 5.41 -9.61
N ILE A 134 -1.16 6.61 -10.08
CA ILE A 134 -1.09 7.82 -9.27
C ILE A 134 -2.51 8.22 -8.85
N PHE A 135 -2.68 8.43 -7.56
CA PHE A 135 -3.90 8.95 -6.98
C PHE A 135 -3.60 10.22 -6.18
N TYR A 136 -4.61 11.05 -6.03
CA TYR A 136 -4.52 12.31 -5.31
C TYR A 136 -5.62 12.43 -4.26
N ARG A 137 -5.34 13.22 -3.22
CA ARG A 137 -6.32 13.61 -2.22
C ARG A 137 -6.06 15.04 -1.77
N GLY A 138 -7.08 15.88 -1.73
CA GLY A 138 -7.04 17.21 -1.11
C GLY A 138 -7.60 17.18 0.31
N GLN A 139 -7.01 18.00 1.18
CA GLN A 139 -7.56 18.32 2.49
C GLN A 139 -7.53 19.82 2.68
N SER A 140 -8.64 20.40 3.13
CA SER A 140 -8.84 21.85 3.25
C SER A 140 -8.08 22.50 4.40
N ASP A 141 -7.39 21.74 5.23
CA ASP A 141 -6.50 22.21 6.28
C ASP A 141 -5.27 21.33 6.35
N LYS A 142 -4.08 21.94 6.22
CA LYS A 142 -2.79 21.24 6.26
C LYS A 142 -2.47 20.57 7.60
N SER A 143 -3.14 20.99 8.67
CA SER A 143 -2.99 20.40 10.01
C SER A 143 -3.71 19.05 10.16
N PHE A 144 -4.64 18.75 9.28
CA PHE A 144 -5.37 17.47 9.34
C PHE A 144 -4.44 16.28 9.07
N GLY A 145 -4.52 15.25 9.91
CA GLY A 145 -3.86 13.97 9.69
C GLY A 145 -4.47 13.23 8.49
N LEU A 146 -3.66 12.44 7.79
CA LEU A 146 -4.12 11.56 6.73
C LEU A 146 -4.74 10.28 7.33
N ILE A 147 -5.86 10.45 8.01
CA ILE A 147 -6.61 9.37 8.67
C ILE A 147 -8.09 9.41 8.27
N PRO A 148 -8.75 8.25 8.13
CA PRO A 148 -10.19 8.17 7.92
C PRO A 148 -10.97 8.81 9.06
N SER A 149 -12.17 9.31 8.76
CA SER A 149 -12.99 10.08 9.71
C SER A 149 -13.36 9.30 10.98
N ILE A 150 -13.54 7.99 10.88
CA ILE A 150 -13.85 7.12 12.02
C ILE A 150 -12.76 7.11 13.11
N TYR A 151 -11.49 7.34 12.73
CA TYR A 151 -10.35 7.32 13.66
C TYR A 151 -10.07 8.68 14.31
N ARG A 152 -10.76 9.75 13.90
CA ARG A 152 -10.54 11.10 14.46
C ARG A 152 -11.02 11.22 15.89
N GLU A 153 -12.00 10.43 16.27
CA GLU A 153 -12.55 10.39 17.62
C GLU A 153 -12.59 8.97 18.16
N LYS A 154 -12.06 8.79 19.37
CA LYS A 154 -11.98 7.47 20.02
C LYS A 154 -13.36 6.81 20.19
N LEU A 155 -14.39 7.59 20.47
CA LEU A 155 -15.75 7.07 20.63
C LEU A 155 -16.33 6.54 19.31
N LEU A 156 -15.97 7.15 18.17
CA LEU A 156 -16.45 6.70 16.86
C LEU A 156 -15.91 5.31 16.54
N ILE A 157 -14.58 5.13 16.61
CA ILE A 157 -13.98 3.83 16.28
C ILE A 157 -14.36 2.73 17.28
N GLN A 158 -14.56 3.06 18.55
CA GLN A 158 -15.01 2.09 19.56
C GLN A 158 -16.44 1.61 19.30
N ASN A 159 -17.28 2.39 18.64
CA ASN A 159 -18.67 2.08 18.35
C ASN A 159 -18.96 1.88 16.88
N GLU A 160 -17.95 1.77 16.02
CA GLU A 160 -18.13 1.63 14.56
C GLU A 160 -19.11 0.52 14.19
N ASN A 161 -18.99 -0.65 14.81
CA ASN A 161 -19.83 -1.80 14.53
C ASN A 161 -21.31 -1.57 14.92
N ARG A 162 -21.57 -0.71 15.91
CA ARG A 162 -22.92 -0.30 16.30
C ARG A 162 -23.45 0.76 15.36
N ILE A 163 -22.66 1.81 15.11
CA ILE A 163 -22.99 2.88 14.15
C ILE A 163 -23.36 2.27 12.80
N PHE A 164 -22.57 1.31 12.32
CA PHE A 164 -22.80 0.62 11.05
C PHE A 164 -24.17 -0.07 11.02
N ARG A 165 -24.58 -0.76 12.10
CA ARG A 165 -25.85 -1.48 12.15
C ARG A 165 -27.04 -0.54 12.37
N ASP A 166 -26.87 0.43 13.25
CA ASP A 166 -27.95 1.35 13.63
C ASP A 166 -28.38 2.20 12.44
N ILE A 167 -27.44 2.70 11.65
CA ILE A 167 -27.75 3.50 10.46
C ILE A 167 -28.53 2.68 9.41
N ILE A 168 -28.15 1.43 9.17
CA ILE A 168 -28.87 0.54 8.26
C ILE A 168 -30.27 0.22 8.78
N ALA A 169 -30.41 0.03 10.09
CA ALA A 169 -31.71 -0.24 10.71
C ALA A 169 -32.64 0.98 10.69
N GLN A 170 -32.08 2.19 10.82
CA GLN A 170 -32.85 3.43 10.77
C GLN A 170 -33.26 3.84 9.36
N SER A 171 -32.46 3.52 8.35
CA SER A 171 -32.70 3.90 6.94
C SER A 171 -32.62 2.70 5.98
N PRO A 172 -33.40 1.63 6.18
CA PRO A 172 -33.25 0.39 5.40
C PRO A 172 -33.51 0.59 3.91
N ALA A 173 -34.35 1.53 3.54
CA ALA A 173 -34.67 1.85 2.14
C ALA A 173 -33.44 2.37 1.40
N ASP A 174 -32.60 3.17 2.07
CA ASP A 174 -31.40 3.73 1.48
C ASP A 174 -30.35 2.66 1.18
N PHE A 175 -30.27 1.60 1.97
CA PHE A 175 -29.30 0.53 1.84
C PHE A 175 -29.80 -0.71 1.08
N LYS A 176 -31.06 -0.69 0.60
CA LYS A 176 -31.68 -1.85 -0.09
C LYS A 176 -30.91 -2.31 -1.33
N GLY A 177 -30.26 -1.38 -2.04
CA GLY A 177 -29.46 -1.68 -3.23
C GLY A 177 -28.01 -2.07 -2.95
N CYS A 178 -27.54 -1.99 -1.70
CA CYS A 178 -26.17 -2.32 -1.34
C CYS A 178 -26.04 -3.80 -1.02
N THR A 179 -25.32 -4.54 -1.85
CA THR A 179 -25.15 -6.00 -1.71
C THR A 179 -23.95 -6.35 -0.83
N SER A 180 -22.89 -5.53 -0.84
CA SER A 180 -21.68 -5.74 -0.08
C SER A 180 -21.53 -4.79 1.11
N THR A 181 -20.64 -5.12 2.05
CA THR A 181 -20.29 -4.24 3.16
C THR A 181 -19.56 -2.99 2.65
N PHE A 182 -18.72 -3.15 1.64
CA PHE A 182 -18.01 -2.02 1.03
C PHE A 182 -18.99 -0.99 0.44
N GLU A 183 -19.98 -1.42 -0.34
CA GLU A 183 -21.00 -0.51 -0.89
C GLU A 183 -21.78 0.23 0.21
N LYS A 184 -22.05 -0.44 1.34
CA LYS A 184 -22.69 0.21 2.50
C LYS A 184 -21.80 1.28 3.11
N LEU A 185 -20.49 1.00 3.27
CA LEU A 185 -19.52 1.98 3.77
C LEU A 185 -19.37 3.17 2.82
N VAL A 186 -19.32 2.94 1.50
CA VAL A 186 -19.27 4.00 0.49
C VAL A 186 -20.52 4.89 0.60
N LYS A 187 -21.69 4.27 0.74
CA LYS A 187 -22.95 5.01 0.89
C LYS A 187 -23.00 5.81 2.20
N MET A 188 -22.53 5.24 3.30
CA MET A 188 -22.40 5.95 4.58
C MET A 188 -21.49 7.17 4.43
N GLN A 189 -20.35 7.03 3.77
CA GLN A 189 -19.43 8.13 3.52
C GLN A 189 -20.06 9.23 2.65
N HIS A 190 -20.81 8.85 1.64
CA HIS A 190 -21.55 9.81 0.81
C HIS A 190 -22.55 10.65 1.62
N TYR A 191 -23.11 10.10 2.69
CA TYR A 191 -23.94 10.82 3.66
C TYR A 191 -23.15 11.47 4.80
N SER A 192 -21.85 11.65 4.62
CA SER A 192 -20.93 12.26 5.63
C SER A 192 -20.85 11.52 6.96
N LEU A 193 -21.21 10.24 6.98
CA LEU A 193 -21.03 9.40 8.17
C LEU A 193 -19.56 8.98 8.30
N PRO A 194 -19.02 8.90 9.51
CA PRO A 194 -17.65 8.46 9.73
C PRO A 194 -17.43 7.02 9.28
N THR A 195 -16.45 6.81 8.41
CA THR A 195 -16.06 5.49 7.90
C THR A 195 -14.55 5.29 7.93
N ARG A 196 -14.10 4.06 7.65
CA ARG A 196 -12.69 3.68 7.43
C ARG A 196 -12.15 4.09 6.06
N LEU A 197 -12.99 4.66 5.21
CA LEU A 197 -12.60 4.98 3.85
C LEU A 197 -11.92 6.34 3.79
N LEU A 198 -11.00 6.48 2.84
CA LEU A 198 -10.43 7.74 2.41
C LEU A 198 -10.69 7.89 0.92
N ASP A 199 -11.36 8.99 0.55
CA ASP A 199 -11.58 9.30 -0.85
C ASP A 199 -10.29 9.73 -1.50
N ILE A 200 -9.95 9.09 -2.61
CA ILE A 200 -8.84 9.43 -3.48
C ILE A 200 -9.35 9.57 -4.91
N THR A 201 -8.64 10.31 -5.73
CA THR A 201 -9.01 10.55 -7.13
C THR A 201 -7.78 10.42 -8.02
N THR A 202 -7.99 10.02 -9.27
CA THR A 202 -6.95 10.06 -10.31
C THR A 202 -6.76 11.46 -10.89
N ASN A 203 -7.69 12.38 -10.61
CA ASN A 203 -7.65 13.75 -11.13
C ASN A 203 -7.05 14.71 -10.10
N PRO A 204 -5.84 15.27 -10.35
CA PRO A 204 -5.18 16.18 -9.41
C PRO A 204 -5.95 17.50 -9.20
N LEU A 205 -6.72 17.95 -10.20
CA LEU A 205 -7.51 19.19 -10.08
C LEU A 205 -8.73 19.00 -9.15
N VAL A 206 -9.32 17.81 -9.14
CA VAL A 206 -10.37 17.46 -8.17
C VAL A 206 -9.80 17.45 -6.75
N ALA A 207 -8.61 16.88 -6.56
CA ALA A 207 -7.95 16.91 -5.26
C ALA A 207 -7.57 18.34 -4.85
N LEU A 208 -7.10 19.18 -5.79
CA LEU A 208 -6.82 20.60 -5.53
C LEU A 208 -8.08 21.35 -5.11
N TYR A 209 -9.23 21.10 -5.76
CA TYR A 209 -10.50 21.70 -5.38
C TYR A 209 -10.82 21.46 -3.89
N PHE A 210 -10.73 20.22 -3.42
CA PHE A 210 -10.93 19.89 -2.01
C PHE A 210 -9.85 20.48 -1.09
N ALA A 211 -8.62 20.64 -1.57
CA ALA A 211 -7.58 21.30 -0.79
C ALA A 211 -7.84 22.81 -0.61
N CYS A 212 -8.56 23.43 -1.53
CA CYS A 212 -8.89 24.86 -1.54
C CYS A 212 -10.29 25.17 -0.98
N GLU A 213 -11.00 24.19 -0.41
CA GLU A 213 -12.37 24.37 0.08
C GLU A 213 -12.47 25.36 1.25
N ASN A 214 -11.41 25.48 2.05
CA ASN A 214 -11.32 26.46 3.14
C ASN A 214 -10.32 27.56 2.76
N ASP A 215 -10.80 28.77 2.57
CA ASP A 215 -10.01 29.95 2.19
C ASP A 215 -9.27 30.62 3.37
N ALA A 216 -9.58 30.21 4.60
CA ALA A 216 -8.99 30.78 5.80
C ALA A 216 -7.62 30.19 6.18
N VAL A 217 -7.30 28.99 5.69
CA VAL A 217 -6.07 28.25 6.01
C VAL A 217 -5.52 27.54 4.77
N ASP A 218 -4.21 27.25 4.80
CA ASP A 218 -3.61 26.46 3.73
C ASP A 218 -4.13 25.04 3.75
N GLY A 219 -4.57 24.54 2.61
CA GLY A 219 -4.87 23.14 2.39
C GLY A 219 -3.63 22.29 2.14
N LYS A 220 -3.84 20.99 1.94
CA LYS A 220 -2.79 20.04 1.62
C LYS A 220 -3.24 19.10 0.52
N LEU A 221 -2.38 18.92 -0.50
CA LEU A 221 -2.58 17.97 -1.57
C LEU A 221 -1.63 16.78 -1.36
N PHE A 222 -2.20 15.59 -1.29
CA PHE A 222 -1.47 14.33 -1.21
C PHE A 222 -1.42 13.67 -2.59
N ARG A 223 -0.29 13.10 -2.93
CA ARG A 223 -0.08 12.25 -4.09
C ARG A 223 0.34 10.86 -3.61
N PHE A 224 -0.32 9.83 -4.12
CA PHE A 224 -0.04 8.44 -3.80
C PHE A 224 0.45 7.72 -5.06
N GLU A 225 1.56 7.03 -4.95
CA GLU A 225 2.04 6.09 -5.95
C GLU A 225 1.69 4.68 -5.46
N VAL A 226 0.81 4.01 -6.17
CA VAL A 226 0.30 2.69 -5.79
C VAL A 226 0.68 1.69 -6.87
N GLN A 227 1.36 0.61 -6.49
CA GLN A 227 1.68 -0.46 -7.43
C GLN A 227 0.39 -1.07 -7.99
N THR A 228 0.38 -1.35 -9.28
CA THR A 228 -0.78 -1.97 -9.96
C THR A 228 -1.22 -3.27 -9.27
N SER A 229 -0.27 -4.04 -8.73
CA SER A 229 -0.54 -5.27 -7.98
C SER A 229 -1.28 -5.04 -6.66
N ASP A 230 -1.19 -3.85 -6.08
CA ASP A 230 -1.79 -3.51 -4.79
C ASP A 230 -3.20 -2.93 -4.94
N ILE A 231 -3.57 -2.53 -6.16
CA ILE A 231 -4.92 -2.06 -6.47
C ILE A 231 -5.87 -3.26 -6.44
N LYS A 232 -6.95 -3.13 -5.68
CA LYS A 232 -8.00 -4.13 -5.57
C LYS A 232 -9.32 -3.53 -6.00
N TYR A 233 -10.06 -4.28 -6.81
CA TYR A 233 -11.42 -3.89 -7.18
C TYR A 233 -12.40 -4.10 -6.02
N PHE A 234 -13.49 -3.34 -6.05
CA PHE A 234 -14.51 -3.30 -4.99
C PHE A 234 -15.16 -4.67 -4.71
N ASP A 235 -15.18 -5.57 -5.68
CA ASP A 235 -15.75 -6.92 -5.63
C ASP A 235 -14.72 -8.02 -5.31
N SER A 236 -13.46 -7.65 -5.03
CA SER A 236 -12.41 -8.61 -4.69
C SER A 236 -12.58 -9.17 -3.27
N ASP A 237 -12.12 -10.40 -3.07
CA ASP A 237 -12.11 -11.05 -1.75
C ASP A 237 -11.38 -10.20 -0.70
N ALA A 238 -10.27 -9.58 -1.07
CA ALA A 238 -9.50 -8.72 -0.18
C ALA A 238 -10.35 -7.53 0.32
N VAL A 239 -11.06 -6.84 -0.58
CA VAL A 239 -11.95 -5.73 -0.22
C VAL A 239 -13.13 -6.22 0.61
N SER A 240 -13.69 -7.38 0.27
CA SER A 240 -14.77 -8.00 1.04
C SER A 240 -14.33 -8.28 2.48
N VAL A 241 -13.17 -8.91 2.68
CA VAL A 241 -12.65 -9.22 4.02
C VAL A 241 -12.37 -7.95 4.81
N VAL A 242 -11.61 -7.00 4.24
CA VAL A 242 -11.20 -5.76 4.93
C VAL A 242 -12.41 -4.89 5.29
N SER A 243 -13.39 -4.76 4.41
CA SER A 243 -14.59 -3.97 4.68
C SER A 243 -15.44 -4.54 5.82
N ASN A 244 -15.47 -5.88 5.97
CA ASN A 244 -16.20 -6.54 7.04
C ASN A 244 -15.63 -6.29 8.45
N ILE A 245 -14.43 -5.76 8.58
CA ILE A 245 -13.85 -5.33 9.86
C ILE A 245 -14.75 -4.25 10.52
N ALA A 246 -15.40 -3.39 9.75
CA ALA A 246 -16.33 -2.38 10.26
C ALA A 246 -17.50 -2.95 11.07
N LYS A 247 -17.83 -4.24 10.89
CA LYS A 247 -18.90 -4.92 11.67
C LYS A 247 -18.39 -5.56 12.95
N ARG A 248 -17.08 -5.60 13.17
CA ARG A 248 -16.47 -6.27 14.32
C ARG A 248 -16.30 -5.31 15.49
N PRO A 249 -16.35 -5.79 16.73
CA PRO A 249 -16.00 -4.97 17.88
C PRO A 249 -14.52 -4.57 17.82
N ILE A 250 -14.14 -3.51 18.52
CA ILE A 250 -12.79 -2.94 18.45
C ILE A 250 -11.71 -3.90 18.96
N ASP A 251 -12.05 -4.78 19.84
CA ASP A 251 -11.19 -5.82 20.42
C ASP A 251 -11.10 -7.10 19.59
N PHE A 252 -11.72 -7.09 18.40
CA PHE A 252 -11.64 -8.22 17.49
C PHE A 252 -10.19 -8.49 17.07
N SER A 253 -9.70 -9.69 17.38
CA SER A 253 -8.37 -10.18 17.00
C SER A 253 -8.48 -11.31 15.98
N ILE A 254 -7.58 -11.29 14.99
CA ILE A 254 -7.45 -12.35 13.97
C ILE A 254 -6.64 -13.53 14.55
N GLU A 255 -5.90 -13.33 15.63
CA GLU A 255 -5.04 -14.38 16.22
C GLU A 255 -5.84 -15.61 16.63
N GLY A 256 -7.03 -15.44 17.17
CA GLY A 256 -7.93 -16.56 17.52
C GLY A 256 -8.48 -17.33 16.33
N LEU A 257 -8.43 -16.79 15.10
CA LEU A 257 -8.89 -17.48 13.89
C LEU A 257 -7.81 -18.40 13.27
N ARG A 258 -6.55 -18.27 13.69
CA ARG A 258 -5.46 -19.15 13.21
C ARG A 258 -5.52 -20.55 13.82
N GLU A 259 -6.23 -20.70 14.93
CA GLU A 259 -6.42 -21.98 15.64
C GLU A 259 -7.64 -22.78 15.14
N LEU A 260 -8.51 -22.18 14.33
CA LEU A 260 -9.62 -22.91 13.69
C LEU A 260 -9.03 -23.81 12.60
N ASP A 261 -8.93 -25.08 12.89
CA ASP A 261 -8.49 -26.09 11.92
C ASP A 261 -9.49 -26.15 10.75
N ARG A 262 -8.98 -26.39 9.52
CA ARG A 262 -9.82 -26.53 8.32
C ARG A 262 -10.90 -27.60 8.44
N ASN A 263 -10.77 -28.49 9.41
CA ASN A 263 -11.73 -29.56 9.68
C ASN A 263 -13.02 -29.07 10.34
N ASP A 264 -13.00 -27.88 10.99
CA ASP A 264 -14.20 -27.32 11.65
C ASP A 264 -15.19 -26.68 10.65
N PHE A 265 -14.72 -26.38 9.43
CA PHE A 265 -15.58 -25.81 8.38
C PHE A 265 -16.36 -26.87 7.57
N ASN A 266 -15.96 -28.14 7.65
CA ASN A 266 -16.60 -29.23 6.91
C ASN A 266 -17.65 -30.00 7.74
N SER A 267 -17.90 -29.61 9.00
CA SER A 267 -18.83 -30.30 9.88
C SER A 267 -20.26 -29.71 9.91
N GLU A 268 -20.54 -28.66 9.14
CA GLU A 268 -21.89 -28.06 9.06
C GLU A 268 -22.64 -28.36 7.75
N GLU A 269 -22.13 -29.26 6.89
CA GLU A 269 -22.80 -29.72 5.65
C GLU A 269 -23.27 -31.19 5.72
N GLU A 270 -23.58 -31.72 6.90
CA GLU A 270 -24.33 -32.99 7.04
C GLU A 270 -25.73 -32.80 7.64
#